data_d62dff517f9c469472edd5d1c7b1ea2d
#
_entry.id   d62dff517f9c469472edd5d1c7b1ea2d
#
_cell.length_a   1.000
_cell.length_b   1.000
_cell.length_c   1.000
_cell.angle_alpha   90.00
_cell.angle_beta   90.00
_cell.angle_gamma   90.00
#
_symmetry.space_group_name_H-M   'P 1'
#
loop_
_entity.id
_entity.type
_entity.pdbx_description
1 polymer ?
#
loop_
_entity_poly.entity_id
_entity_poly.type
_entity_poly.pdbx_seq_one_letter_code
_entity_poly.pdbx_strand_id
1 'polypeptide(L)'
;MMGFASLNPSYDPRNHMTDDERAIRELIATWMRASQAGDVQTVLSLMTDDVVFMVPGREPFGREVFASAAQGMKDVRMEGVSDIRELEVLGDWAYLRAHLQVTMTPPGGTPIRRTGYTLTILRKQGGRWLLARDANLLTTAAP
;
A
#
# COMPACT_ATOMS: atom_id res chain seq x y z
N MET A 1 -36.32 8.58 -9.40
CA MET A 1 -36.15 9.09 -8.78
C MET A 1 -35.29 9.15 -8.03
N MET A 2 -34.82 9.51 -7.98
CA MET A 2 -34.19 9.59 -7.28
C MET A 2 -34.31 9.86 -6.22
N GLY A 3 -34.54 10.10 -6.15
CA GLY A 3 -34.82 10.50 -4.83
C GLY A 3 -34.50 9.65 -3.74
N PHE A 4 -33.83 8.65 -3.92
CA PHE A 4 -33.54 7.85 -2.85
C PHE A 4 -32.64 8.46 -1.91
N ALA A 5 -31.79 9.28 -2.34
CA ALA A 5 -30.95 10.01 -1.41
C ALA A 5 -31.75 10.81 -0.41
N SER A 6 -32.88 11.31 -0.85
CA SER A 6 -33.76 12.05 0.06
C SER A 6 -34.43 11.16 1.08
N LEU A 7 -34.40 9.85 0.88
CA LEU A 7 -34.98 8.91 1.82
C LEU A 7 -34.08 8.59 2.99
N ASN A 8 -32.83 9.02 2.92
CA ASN A 8 -31.87 8.84 4.01
C ASN A 8 -31.23 10.18 4.33
N PRO A 9 -31.80 10.93 5.25
CA PRO A 9 -31.28 12.28 5.56
C PRO A 9 -29.85 12.28 6.12
N SER A 10 -29.38 11.16 6.63
CA SER A 10 -28.00 11.08 7.11
C SER A 10 -27.01 10.73 6.02
N TYR A 11 -27.47 10.45 4.81
CA TYR A 11 -26.60 10.08 3.72
C TYR A 11 -25.82 11.29 3.22
N ASP A 12 -24.49 11.14 3.13
CA ASP A 12 -23.61 12.16 2.57
C ASP A 12 -22.79 11.51 1.45
N PRO A 13 -23.02 11.90 0.19
CA PRO A 13 -22.28 11.32 -0.94
C PRO A 13 -20.76 11.44 -0.81
N ARG A 14 -20.28 12.47 -0.10
CA ARG A 14 -18.83 12.67 0.07
C ARG A 14 -18.21 11.62 0.96
N ASN A 15 -19.03 10.97 1.81
CA ASN A 15 -18.56 9.95 2.72
C ASN A 15 -18.85 8.54 2.21
N HIS A 16 -19.47 8.44 1.03
CA HIS A 16 -19.79 7.14 0.46
C HIS A 16 -18.56 6.49 -0.12
N MET A 17 -18.23 5.31 0.41
CA MET A 17 -17.11 4.52 -0.12
C MET A 17 -17.59 3.65 -1.26
N THR A 18 -17.02 3.83 -2.44
CA THR A 18 -17.32 3.01 -3.60
C THR A 18 -16.71 1.63 -3.45
N ASP A 19 -17.15 0.69 -4.28
CA ASP A 19 -16.57 -0.65 -4.30
C ASP A 19 -15.09 -0.62 -4.68
N ASP A 20 -14.70 0.26 -5.61
CA ASP A 20 -13.30 0.42 -5.99
C ASP A 20 -12.46 0.95 -4.83
N GLU A 21 -12.94 1.95 -4.13
CA GLU A 21 -12.24 2.48 -2.96
C GLU A 21 -12.07 1.42 -1.89
N ARG A 22 -13.12 0.64 -1.65
CA ARG A 22 -13.07 -0.45 -0.67
C ARG A 22 -12.06 -1.51 -1.08
N ALA A 23 -12.04 -1.88 -2.35
CA ALA A 23 -11.10 -2.87 -2.88
C ALA A 23 -9.64 -2.39 -2.73
N ILE A 24 -9.38 -1.11 -2.99
CA ILE A 24 -8.04 -0.55 -2.85
C ILE A 24 -7.61 -0.51 -1.39
N ARG A 25 -8.50 -0.09 -0.49
CA ARG A 25 -8.19 -0.10 0.95
C ARG A 25 -7.92 -1.51 1.44
N GLU A 26 -8.67 -2.48 0.96
CA GLU A 26 -8.46 -3.89 1.28
C GLU A 26 -7.12 -4.39 0.75
N LEU A 27 -6.72 -3.94 -0.45
CA LEU A 27 -5.41 -4.28 -1.00
C LEU A 27 -4.29 -3.80 -0.09
N ILE A 28 -4.37 -2.57 0.38
CA ILE A 28 -3.35 -2.00 1.27
C ILE A 28 -3.32 -2.78 2.60
N ALA A 29 -4.49 -3.10 3.15
CA ALA A 29 -4.56 -3.87 4.39
C ALA A 29 -3.93 -5.27 4.22
N THR A 30 -4.21 -5.92 3.10
CA THR A 30 -3.64 -7.23 2.78
C THR A 30 -2.13 -7.14 2.60
N TRP A 31 -1.65 -6.10 1.92
CA TRP A 31 -0.24 -5.84 1.74
C TRP A 31 0.47 -5.75 3.09
N MET A 32 -0.09 -4.99 4.01
CA MET A 32 0.50 -4.81 5.34
C MET A 32 0.50 -6.12 6.12
N ARG A 33 -0.60 -6.86 6.11
CA ARG A 33 -0.69 -8.16 6.82
C ARG A 33 0.30 -9.16 6.25
N ALA A 34 0.34 -9.30 4.94
CA ALA A 34 1.24 -10.25 4.28
C ALA A 34 2.70 -9.88 4.50
N SER A 35 3.02 -8.60 4.44
CA SER A 35 4.37 -8.12 4.70
C SER A 35 4.81 -8.45 6.13
N GLN A 36 3.93 -8.23 7.10
CA GLN A 36 4.23 -8.53 8.49
C GLN A 36 4.37 -10.02 8.74
N ALA A 37 3.63 -10.83 8.00
CA ALA A 37 3.69 -12.29 8.12
C ALA A 37 4.86 -12.91 7.35
N GLY A 38 5.59 -12.12 6.55
CA GLY A 38 6.65 -12.64 5.68
C GLY A 38 6.10 -13.43 4.50
N ASP A 39 4.84 -13.23 4.15
CA ASP A 39 4.17 -13.92 3.06
C ASP A 39 4.45 -13.23 1.74
N VAL A 40 5.63 -13.49 1.18
CA VAL A 40 6.11 -12.84 -0.03
C VAL A 40 5.20 -13.13 -1.22
N GLN A 41 4.69 -14.35 -1.33
CA GLN A 41 3.86 -14.74 -2.47
C GLN A 41 2.57 -13.92 -2.53
N THR A 42 1.94 -13.71 -1.39
CA THR A 42 0.74 -12.86 -1.34
C THR A 42 1.07 -11.43 -1.75
N VAL A 43 2.16 -10.86 -1.23
CA VAL A 43 2.56 -9.50 -1.60
C VAL A 43 2.79 -9.39 -3.11
N LEU A 44 3.49 -10.37 -3.70
CA LEU A 44 3.74 -10.37 -5.14
C LEU A 44 2.46 -10.45 -5.96
N SER A 45 1.42 -11.08 -5.44
CA SER A 45 0.13 -11.18 -6.14
C SER A 45 -0.65 -9.88 -6.16
N LEU A 46 -0.23 -8.87 -5.40
CA LEU A 46 -0.92 -7.60 -5.28
C LEU A 46 -0.35 -6.51 -6.19
N MET A 47 0.61 -6.83 -7.03
CA MET A 47 1.28 -5.87 -7.90
C MET A 47 1.22 -6.30 -9.36
N THR A 48 1.31 -5.32 -10.26
CA THR A 48 1.37 -5.61 -11.70
C THR A 48 2.73 -6.22 -12.06
N ASP A 49 2.78 -6.90 -13.20
CA ASP A 49 4.04 -7.47 -13.68
C ASP A 49 5.09 -6.39 -13.98
N ASP A 50 4.63 -5.21 -14.39
CA ASP A 50 5.50 -4.08 -14.73
C ASP A 50 5.62 -3.06 -13.60
N VAL A 51 5.37 -3.48 -12.37
CA VAL A 51 5.46 -2.60 -11.20
C VAL A 51 6.83 -1.93 -11.11
N VAL A 52 6.84 -0.69 -10.63
CA VAL A 52 8.07 0.04 -10.37
C VAL A 52 8.01 0.63 -8.96
N PHE A 53 9.08 0.38 -8.22
CA PHE A 53 9.27 0.94 -6.87
C PHE A 53 10.36 2.00 -6.91
N MET A 54 10.13 3.09 -6.21
CA MET A 54 11.09 4.18 -6.08
C MET A 54 11.32 4.44 -4.60
N VAL A 55 12.57 4.35 -4.17
CA VAL A 55 12.97 4.65 -2.81
C VAL A 55 14.17 5.60 -2.84
N PRO A 56 14.37 6.39 -1.77
CA PRO A 56 15.49 7.32 -1.75
C PRO A 56 16.84 6.60 -1.88
N GLY A 57 17.73 7.17 -2.68
CA GLY A 57 19.09 6.72 -2.74
C GLY A 57 19.36 5.51 -3.61
N ARG A 58 18.38 5.05 -4.39
CA ARG A 58 18.66 3.96 -5.33
C ARG A 58 17.82 4.09 -6.59
N GLU A 59 18.26 3.42 -7.64
CA GLU A 59 17.55 3.39 -8.90
C GLU A 59 16.19 2.71 -8.73
N PRO A 60 15.17 3.14 -9.49
CA PRO A 60 13.90 2.43 -9.49
C PRO A 60 14.07 0.97 -9.84
N PHE A 61 13.27 0.12 -9.23
CA PHE A 61 13.38 -1.32 -9.42
C PHE A 61 11.99 -1.96 -9.58
N GLY A 62 11.98 -3.13 -10.15
CA GLY A 62 10.76 -3.85 -10.45
C GLY A 62 10.50 -5.01 -9.53
N ARG A 63 9.63 -5.89 -10.01
CA ARG A 63 9.10 -7.02 -9.26
C ARG A 63 10.19 -7.99 -8.79
N GLU A 64 11.15 -8.31 -9.66
CA GLU A 64 12.19 -9.30 -9.32
C GLU A 64 13.09 -8.83 -8.20
N VAL A 65 13.52 -7.58 -8.25
CA VAL A 65 14.35 -6.99 -7.20
C VAL A 65 13.57 -6.90 -5.90
N PHE A 66 12.30 -6.53 -5.98
CA PHE A 66 11.43 -6.51 -4.81
C PHE A 66 11.34 -7.89 -4.18
N ALA A 67 11.08 -8.92 -4.98
CA ALA A 67 10.94 -10.28 -4.49
C ALA A 67 12.22 -10.76 -3.80
N SER A 68 13.37 -10.49 -4.40
CA SER A 68 14.66 -10.85 -3.84
C SER A 68 14.89 -10.14 -2.49
N ALA A 69 14.60 -8.85 -2.43
CA ALA A 69 14.75 -8.09 -1.19
C ALA A 69 13.83 -8.59 -0.09
N ALA A 70 12.58 -8.91 -0.45
CA ALA A 70 11.60 -9.42 0.49
C ALA A 70 12.01 -10.78 1.06
N GLN A 71 12.56 -11.66 0.21
CA GLN A 71 13.07 -12.95 0.67
C GLN A 71 14.25 -12.77 1.64
N GLY A 72 15.10 -11.81 1.37
CA GLY A 72 16.24 -11.51 2.25
C GLY A 72 15.82 -10.94 3.61
N MET A 73 14.59 -10.46 3.71
CA MET A 73 14.06 -9.88 4.96
C MET A 73 13.09 -10.83 5.67
N LYS A 74 13.05 -12.07 5.27
CA LYS A 74 12.07 -13.03 5.77
C LYS A 74 12.15 -13.24 7.27
N ASP A 75 13.34 -13.16 7.84
CA ASP A 75 13.57 -13.34 9.27
C ASP A 75 13.51 -12.03 10.07
N VAL A 76 13.27 -10.92 9.39
CA VAL A 76 13.15 -9.62 10.04
C VAL A 76 11.70 -9.45 10.49
N ARG A 77 11.52 -9.20 11.78
CA ARG A 77 10.18 -8.90 12.30
C ARG A 77 9.78 -7.51 11.83
N MET A 78 8.61 -7.42 11.21
CA MET A 78 8.09 -6.16 10.72
C MET A 78 6.73 -5.86 11.35
N GLU A 79 6.59 -4.64 11.83
CA GLU A 79 5.33 -4.10 12.33
C GLU A 79 5.12 -2.75 11.66
N GLY A 80 3.89 -2.42 11.33
CA GLY A 80 3.67 -1.15 10.67
C GLY A 80 2.22 -0.74 10.62
N VAL A 81 2.02 0.54 10.37
CA VAL A 81 0.71 1.16 10.22
C VAL A 81 0.75 2.05 8.99
N SER A 82 -0.19 1.84 8.07
CA SER A 82 -0.39 2.69 6.91
C SER A 82 -1.67 3.49 7.12
N ASP A 83 -1.53 4.80 7.15
CA ASP A 83 -2.65 5.72 7.33
C ASP A 83 -2.91 6.42 5.99
N ILE A 84 -3.95 5.96 5.29
CA ILE A 84 -4.31 6.53 3.99
C ILE A 84 -4.89 7.92 4.19
N ARG A 85 -4.21 8.90 3.61
CA ARG A 85 -4.59 10.32 3.71
C ARG A 85 -5.41 10.79 2.54
N GLU A 86 -5.27 10.14 1.40
CA GLU A 86 -5.94 10.55 0.18
C GLU A 86 -6.05 9.35 -0.76
N LEU A 87 -7.20 9.19 -1.39
CA LEU A 87 -7.44 8.11 -2.35
C LEU A 87 -8.39 8.63 -3.42
N GLU A 88 -7.94 8.61 -4.67
CA GLU A 88 -8.76 9.02 -5.81
C GLU A 88 -8.78 7.92 -6.86
N VAL A 89 -9.97 7.61 -7.35
CA VAL A 89 -10.17 6.60 -8.40
C VAL A 89 -10.53 7.31 -9.70
N LEU A 90 -9.78 7.02 -10.75
CA LEU A 90 -9.90 7.66 -12.06
C LEU A 90 -10.04 6.58 -13.13
N GLY A 91 -11.24 6.01 -13.25
CA GLY A 91 -11.48 4.89 -14.16
C GLY A 91 -10.75 3.64 -13.69
N ASP A 92 -9.88 3.12 -14.55
CA ASP A 92 -9.08 1.92 -14.25
C ASP A 92 -7.74 2.25 -13.55
N TRP A 93 -7.56 3.51 -13.19
CA TRP A 93 -6.38 3.97 -12.47
C TRP A 93 -6.82 4.60 -11.17
N ALA A 94 -5.93 4.58 -10.20
CA ALA A 94 -6.15 5.26 -8.93
C ALA A 94 -4.81 5.68 -8.36
N TYR A 95 -4.84 6.67 -7.45
CA TYR A 95 -3.66 6.97 -6.65
C TYR A 95 -4.06 7.07 -5.20
N LEU A 96 -3.13 6.79 -4.33
CA LEU A 96 -3.31 7.04 -2.92
C LEU A 96 -2.05 7.62 -2.32
N ARG A 97 -2.24 8.43 -1.31
CA ARG A 97 -1.16 9.01 -0.52
C ARG A 97 -1.39 8.56 0.92
N ALA A 98 -0.34 8.09 1.54
CA ALA A 98 -0.44 7.55 2.89
C ALA A 98 0.74 8.01 3.73
N HIS A 99 0.54 8.01 5.04
CA HIS A 99 1.61 8.12 6.01
C HIS A 99 1.90 6.72 6.53
N LEU A 100 3.14 6.29 6.43
CA LEU A 100 3.54 4.94 6.80
C LEU A 100 4.56 4.98 7.91
N GLN A 101 4.35 4.14 8.92
CA GLN A 101 5.32 3.89 9.99
C GLN A 101 5.63 2.42 10.00
N VAL A 102 6.91 2.08 9.96
CA VAL A 102 7.36 0.69 9.95
C VAL A 102 8.47 0.53 10.97
N THR A 103 8.37 -0.49 11.78
CA THR A 103 9.44 -0.90 12.69
C THR A 103 9.94 -2.26 12.25
N MET A 104 11.23 -2.35 11.95
CA MET A 104 11.88 -3.59 11.53
C MET A 104 12.88 -4.00 12.58
N THR A 105 12.77 -5.25 13.05
CA THR A 105 13.67 -5.79 14.07
C THR A 105 14.36 -7.02 13.50
N PRO A 106 15.67 -6.92 13.19
CA PRO A 106 16.42 -8.10 12.74
C PRO A 106 16.57 -9.11 13.88
N PRO A 107 16.82 -10.39 13.58
CA PRO A 107 17.03 -11.40 14.63
C PRO A 107 18.17 -10.99 15.53
N GLY A 108 17.89 -10.90 16.85
CA GLY A 108 18.88 -10.51 17.85
C GLY A 108 19.35 -9.07 17.74
N GLY A 109 18.73 -8.26 16.90
CA GLY A 109 19.13 -6.88 16.66
C GLY A 109 18.22 -5.86 17.30
N THR A 110 18.58 -4.60 17.10
CA THR A 110 17.82 -3.45 17.61
C THR A 110 16.74 -3.05 16.61
N PRO A 111 15.54 -2.69 17.08
CA PRO A 111 14.50 -2.19 16.20
C PRO A 111 14.94 -0.93 15.45
N ILE A 112 14.61 -0.89 14.15
CA ILE A 112 14.83 0.27 13.30
C ILE A 112 13.45 0.79 12.90
N ARG A 113 13.19 2.06 13.20
CA ARG A 113 11.92 2.69 12.89
C ARG A 113 12.09 3.60 11.70
N ARG A 114 11.20 3.45 10.72
CA ARG A 114 11.12 4.31 9.55
C ARG A 114 9.75 4.92 9.46
N THR A 115 9.69 6.17 9.04
CA THR A 115 8.43 6.90 8.91
C THR A 115 8.51 7.86 7.74
N GLY A 116 7.38 8.12 7.12
CA GLY A 116 7.29 9.06 6.01
C GLY A 116 6.04 8.83 5.18
N TYR A 117 6.03 9.47 4.03
CA TYR A 117 4.88 9.42 3.14
C TYR A 117 5.14 8.51 1.95
N THR A 118 4.06 7.94 1.43
CA THR A 118 4.10 7.15 0.20
C THR A 118 3.11 7.71 -0.79
N LEU A 119 3.41 7.55 -2.08
CA LEU A 119 2.47 7.81 -3.16
C LEU A 119 2.42 6.55 -4.01
N THR A 120 1.23 5.98 -4.12
CA THR A 120 1.01 4.72 -4.82
C THR A 120 0.05 4.94 -5.97
N ILE A 121 0.41 4.43 -7.14
CA ILE A 121 -0.49 4.39 -8.29
C ILE A 121 -0.94 2.96 -8.49
N LEU A 122 -2.26 2.79 -8.64
CA LEU A 122 -2.88 1.49 -8.81
C LEU A 122 -3.54 1.39 -10.17
N ARG A 123 -3.62 0.18 -10.69
CA ARG A 123 -4.26 -0.11 -11.97
C ARG A 123 -5.23 -1.26 -11.79
N LYS A 124 -6.40 -1.14 -12.41
CA LYS A 124 -7.38 -2.21 -12.40
C LYS A 124 -7.14 -3.09 -13.64
N GLN A 125 -6.85 -4.35 -13.41
CA GLN A 125 -6.60 -5.33 -14.45
C GLN A 125 -7.43 -6.58 -14.18
N GLY A 126 -8.21 -7.00 -15.16
CA GLY A 126 -9.05 -8.19 -14.99
C GLY A 126 -10.02 -8.09 -13.83
N GLY A 127 -10.52 -6.90 -13.56
CA GLY A 127 -11.45 -6.66 -12.45
C GLY A 127 -10.78 -6.54 -11.08
N ARG A 128 -9.46 -6.58 -11.01
CA ARG A 128 -8.71 -6.51 -9.75
C ARG A 128 -7.82 -5.27 -9.72
N TRP A 129 -7.78 -4.62 -8.56
CA TRP A 129 -6.85 -3.53 -8.34
C TRP A 129 -5.48 -4.08 -7.96
N LEU A 130 -4.44 -3.56 -8.59
CA LEU A 130 -3.06 -3.96 -8.36
C LEU A 130 -2.18 -2.72 -8.23
N LEU A 131 -1.14 -2.83 -7.41
CA LEU A 131 -0.15 -1.77 -7.25
C LEU A 131 0.74 -1.73 -8.48
N ALA A 132 0.81 -0.57 -9.15
CA ALA A 132 1.58 -0.43 -10.39
C ALA A 132 2.84 0.41 -10.19
N ARG A 133 2.78 1.46 -9.38
CA ARG A 133 3.93 2.32 -9.06
C ARG A 133 3.86 2.67 -7.59
N ASP A 134 5.00 2.71 -6.94
CA ASP A 134 5.05 3.08 -5.53
C ASP A 134 6.28 3.92 -5.25
N ALA A 135 6.06 5.15 -4.82
CA ALA A 135 7.11 6.02 -4.34
C ALA A 135 7.08 6.04 -2.83
N ASN A 136 8.17 5.65 -2.23
CA ASN A 136 8.30 5.48 -0.78
C ASN A 136 9.34 6.47 -0.27
N LEU A 137 8.91 7.43 0.52
CA LEU A 137 9.75 8.50 1.04
C LEU A 137 10.13 8.28 2.50
N LEU A 138 10.07 7.05 2.97
CA LEU A 138 10.40 6.74 4.36
C LEU A 138 11.87 6.98 4.64
N THR A 139 12.13 7.53 5.81
CA THR A 139 13.49 7.74 6.34
C THR A 139 13.56 7.17 7.75
N THR A 140 14.78 6.93 8.22
CA THR A 140 14.96 6.46 9.57
C THR A 140 14.52 7.55 10.54
N ALA A 141 13.62 7.18 11.46
CA ALA A 141 13.13 8.12 12.46
C ALA A 141 14.23 8.40 13.47
N ALA A 142 14.24 9.63 13.98
CA ALA A 142 15.13 10.00 15.07
C ALA A 142 14.79 9.17 16.32
N PRO A 143 15.78 8.82 17.12
CA PRO A 143 15.55 8.08 18.36
C PRO A 143 14.71 8.85 19.35
#